data_7dc209289e48318a143ecd01733ed7b0
#
_entry.id   7dc209289e48318a143ecd01733ed7b0
#
_cell.length_a   1.000
_cell.length_b   1.000
_cell.length_c   1.000
_cell.angle_alpha   90.00
_cell.angle_beta   90.00
_cell.angle_gamma   90.00
#
_symmetry.space_group_name_H-M   'P 1'
#
loop_
_entity.id
_entity.type
_entity.pdbx_description
1 polymer ?
#
loop_
_entity_poly.entity_id
_entity_poly.type
_entity_poly.pdbx_seq_one_letter_code
_entity_poly.pdbx_strand_id
1 'polypeptide(L)'
;MKKRFKDISLSTKKFLMFAVLSLLATVVNAQAITLHIGDTAPPLSYSKWLKGSPVTGFNDSKVYVLECWATWCGPCIAAMPHLSELAKKYQTTATFIGVDVSESAHGSHKTYDELLAGVERFVNSSGARMSYNVIADNQAQDMSHNWLTPAGVGAIPATFVIKNDKIVWIGDPLQLDSVMTPIIEGTFDVAAFKKQYEGDITINSKKAEPNLVALKELQDAIVGKSYTKALQLIDTDLQKMPELKLGLELEKFTIYLEQSREPEAISYAKELNKENFGFFGYKIAGVICDKDSLSSTTYLFAADNFKTGLEAKKSCLIYDKLALAYSKAGDMPAALETEEKAVKQAKVDVKDPDMAGHVFDYTITDFQEKVKKYKSELK
;
A
#
# COMPACT_ATOMS: atom_id res chain seq x y z
N MET A 1 7.86 -26.09 43.12
CA MET A 1 8.48 -25.22 42.12
C MET A 1 7.48 -24.96 40.99
N LYS A 2 6.78 -23.82 41.01
CA LYS A 2 5.81 -23.39 39.97
C LYS A 2 6.56 -22.66 38.88
N LYS A 3 6.68 -23.22 37.66
CA LYS A 3 7.15 -22.51 36.48
C LYS A 3 6.04 -21.59 35.96
N ARG A 4 6.28 -20.28 36.02
CA ARG A 4 5.48 -19.24 35.35
C ARG A 4 5.54 -19.45 33.85
N PHE A 5 4.41 -19.71 33.23
CA PHE A 5 4.23 -19.44 31.80
C PHE A 5 4.18 -17.93 31.62
N LYS A 6 5.19 -17.37 30.96
CA LYS A 6 5.20 -15.97 30.50
C LYS A 6 4.18 -15.84 29.36
N ASP A 7 3.34 -14.83 29.51
CA ASP A 7 2.38 -14.39 28.50
C ASP A 7 3.04 -14.21 27.14
N ILE A 8 2.58 -14.96 26.15
CA ILE A 8 2.93 -14.78 24.76
C ILE A 8 2.15 -13.54 24.29
N SER A 9 2.94 -12.53 23.92
CA SER A 9 2.58 -11.17 23.55
C SER A 9 1.39 -11.06 22.60
N LEU A 10 0.54 -10.06 22.85
CA LEU A 10 -0.59 -9.58 22.04
C LEU A 10 -0.22 -9.28 20.56
N SER A 11 1.08 -9.26 20.24
CA SER A 11 1.65 -8.94 18.93
C SER A 11 1.36 -10.00 17.85
N THR A 12 1.32 -11.29 18.22
CA THR A 12 1.08 -12.40 17.27
C THR A 12 -0.36 -12.48 16.77
N LYS A 13 -1.32 -11.91 17.50
CA LYS A 13 -2.75 -11.93 17.09
C LYS A 13 -3.07 -10.95 15.96
N LYS A 14 -2.24 -9.92 15.74
CA LYS A 14 -2.47 -8.88 14.72
C LYS A 14 -1.96 -9.28 13.33
N PHE A 15 -0.99 -10.17 13.23
CA PHE A 15 -0.34 -10.52 11.96
C PHE A 15 -1.23 -11.33 10.99
N LEU A 16 -2.10 -12.19 11.50
CA LEU A 16 -3.04 -12.98 10.69
C LEU A 16 -4.14 -12.14 10.01
N MET A 17 -4.40 -10.95 10.53
CA MET A 17 -5.45 -10.07 10.02
C MET A 17 -5.06 -9.33 8.73
N PHE A 18 -3.79 -9.28 8.36
CA PHE A 18 -3.28 -8.33 7.37
C PHE A 18 -3.17 -8.86 5.93
N ALA A 19 -2.87 -10.13 5.71
CA ALA A 19 -2.81 -10.65 4.34
C ALA A 19 -4.23 -10.73 3.72
N VAL A 20 -5.23 -11.09 4.50
CA VAL A 20 -6.65 -11.05 4.08
C VAL A 20 -7.20 -9.63 4.08
N LEU A 21 -6.73 -8.73 4.98
CA LEU A 21 -7.11 -7.32 4.92
C LEU A 21 -6.59 -6.64 3.65
N SER A 22 -5.42 -7.01 3.15
CA SER A 22 -4.93 -6.48 1.86
C SER A 22 -5.74 -7.00 0.68
N LEU A 23 -6.28 -8.23 0.76
CA LEU A 23 -7.25 -8.73 -0.21
C LEU A 23 -8.61 -8.02 -0.07
N LEU A 24 -9.05 -7.73 1.16
CA LEU A 24 -10.30 -7.05 1.43
C LEU A 24 -10.23 -5.53 1.22
N ALA A 25 -9.05 -4.93 1.26
CA ALA A 25 -8.89 -3.52 0.90
C ALA A 25 -9.19 -3.25 -0.59
N THR A 26 -9.14 -4.29 -1.44
CA THR A 26 -9.61 -4.21 -2.83
C THR A 26 -11.09 -4.56 -2.97
N VAL A 27 -11.71 -5.06 -1.91
CA VAL A 27 -13.11 -5.41 -1.90
C VAL A 27 -13.87 -4.20 -1.38
N VAL A 28 -14.37 -3.40 -2.29
CA VAL A 28 -15.31 -2.33 -2.03
C VAL A 28 -16.38 -2.87 -1.07
N ASN A 29 -16.37 -2.39 0.18
CA ASN A 29 -17.50 -2.60 1.05
C ASN A 29 -18.76 -2.27 0.26
N ALA A 30 -19.70 -3.20 0.15
CA ALA A 30 -21.04 -2.94 -0.34
C ALA A 30 -21.84 -2.08 0.65
N GLN A 31 -21.15 -1.16 1.34
CA GLN A 31 -21.78 -0.13 2.14
C GLN A 31 -22.48 0.82 1.17
N ALA A 32 -23.72 1.13 1.48
CA ALA A 32 -24.47 2.15 0.75
C ALA A 32 -23.62 3.42 0.73
N ILE A 33 -23.44 4.01 -0.45
CA ILE A 33 -22.81 5.33 -0.58
C ILE A 33 -23.59 6.28 0.30
N THR A 34 -22.88 6.98 1.18
CA THR A 34 -23.46 7.99 2.08
C THR A 34 -22.86 9.38 1.86
N LEU A 35 -21.82 9.47 1.00
CA LEU A 35 -21.25 10.72 0.53
C LEU A 35 -21.36 10.74 -1.00
N HIS A 36 -22.18 11.64 -1.51
CA HIS A 36 -22.58 11.69 -2.93
C HIS A 36 -21.94 12.86 -3.66
N ILE A 37 -21.84 12.75 -4.97
CA ILE A 37 -21.58 13.88 -5.84
C ILE A 37 -22.71 14.92 -5.62
N GLY A 38 -22.33 16.17 -5.39
CA GLY A 38 -23.23 17.28 -5.05
C GLY A 38 -23.45 17.51 -3.55
N ASP A 39 -23.00 16.59 -2.69
CA ASP A 39 -23.03 16.79 -1.25
C ASP A 39 -22.02 17.83 -0.79
N THR A 40 -22.24 18.41 0.38
CA THR A 40 -21.25 19.26 1.03
C THR A 40 -20.02 18.44 1.36
N ALA A 41 -18.86 18.94 0.96
CA ALA A 41 -17.59 18.32 1.24
C ALA A 41 -17.36 18.20 2.76
N PRO A 42 -16.99 17.04 3.29
CA PRO A 42 -16.62 16.93 4.70
C PRO A 42 -15.44 17.85 5.03
N PRO A 43 -15.25 18.24 6.29
CA PRO A 43 -14.10 19.04 6.68
C PRO A 43 -12.80 18.28 6.45
N LEU A 44 -11.71 19.01 6.17
CA LEU A 44 -10.36 18.47 6.21
C LEU A 44 -10.00 18.12 7.65
N SER A 45 -9.71 16.84 7.88
CA SER A 45 -9.19 16.35 9.15
C SER A 45 -7.79 15.81 8.91
N TYR A 46 -6.80 16.32 9.63
CA TYR A 46 -5.40 15.93 9.45
C TYR A 46 -4.63 16.09 10.75
N SER A 47 -3.58 15.29 10.91
CA SER A 47 -2.65 15.45 12.03
C SER A 47 -1.64 16.56 11.76
N LYS A 48 -1.18 16.65 10.50
CA LYS A 48 -0.11 17.57 10.13
C LYS A 48 -0.26 18.10 8.71
N TRP A 49 -0.01 19.40 8.55
CA TRP A 49 0.20 20.02 7.24
C TRP A 49 1.69 19.91 6.90
N LEU A 50 2.04 19.08 5.91
CA LEU A 50 3.42 18.71 5.63
C LEU A 50 4.10 19.64 4.64
N LYS A 51 3.34 20.21 3.70
CA LYS A 51 3.88 21.11 2.66
C LYS A 51 2.85 22.13 2.19
N GLY A 52 3.30 23.32 1.86
CA GLY A 52 2.47 24.42 1.34
C GLY A 52 1.78 25.21 2.45
N SER A 53 0.64 25.84 2.12
CA SER A 53 -0.09 26.73 3.02
C SER A 53 -1.45 26.15 3.40
N PRO A 54 -1.77 26.08 4.70
CA PRO A 54 -3.07 25.58 5.17
C PRO A 54 -4.24 26.37 4.59
N VAL A 55 -5.32 25.63 4.30
CA VAL A 55 -6.63 26.20 3.95
C VAL A 55 -7.60 25.97 5.10
N THR A 56 -8.57 26.90 5.26
CA THR A 56 -9.54 26.86 6.35
C THR A 56 -10.85 26.15 5.98
N GLY A 57 -11.02 25.78 4.70
CA GLY A 57 -12.23 25.16 4.16
C GLY A 57 -12.31 25.32 2.65
N PHE A 58 -13.47 25.01 2.07
CA PHE A 58 -13.70 24.97 0.62
C PHE A 58 -14.67 26.06 0.13
N ASN A 59 -14.90 27.08 0.93
CA ASN A 59 -15.96 28.07 0.73
C ASN A 59 -15.51 29.34 -0.03
N ASP A 60 -14.30 29.38 -0.54
CA ASP A 60 -13.86 30.44 -1.44
C ASP A 60 -14.25 30.14 -2.90
N SER A 61 -13.98 31.05 -3.81
CA SER A 61 -14.31 30.91 -5.24
C SER A 61 -13.40 29.95 -6.00
N LYS A 62 -12.45 29.29 -5.32
CA LYS A 62 -11.52 28.36 -5.93
C LYS A 62 -12.08 26.94 -6.05
N VAL A 63 -11.50 26.17 -6.95
CA VAL A 63 -11.66 24.73 -6.99
C VAL A 63 -10.62 24.08 -6.09
N TYR A 64 -11.00 23.07 -5.33
CA TYR A 64 -10.08 22.26 -4.53
C TYR A 64 -9.98 20.87 -5.10
N VAL A 65 -8.75 20.35 -5.19
CA VAL A 65 -8.44 19.02 -5.66
C VAL A 65 -7.75 18.28 -4.54
N LEU A 66 -8.42 17.29 -3.95
CA LEU A 66 -7.87 16.41 -2.91
C LEU A 66 -7.47 15.09 -3.55
N GLU A 67 -6.18 14.78 -3.57
CA GLU A 67 -5.66 13.51 -4.08
C GLU A 67 -5.21 12.63 -2.92
N CYS A 68 -5.89 11.49 -2.74
CA CYS A 68 -5.59 10.52 -1.69
C CYS A 68 -4.50 9.56 -2.17
N TRP A 69 -3.41 9.48 -1.41
CA TRP A 69 -2.20 8.74 -1.75
C TRP A 69 -1.56 8.08 -0.53
N ALA A 70 -0.56 7.21 -0.73
CA ALA A 70 0.30 6.67 0.32
C ALA A 70 1.72 6.44 -0.19
N THR A 71 2.70 6.34 0.72
CA THR A 71 4.11 6.12 0.37
C THR A 71 4.38 4.78 -0.30
N TRP A 72 3.54 3.79 -0.07
CA TRP A 72 3.60 2.46 -0.68
C TRP A 72 2.83 2.35 -2.01
N CYS A 73 2.05 3.37 -2.38
CA CYS A 73 1.19 3.35 -3.57
C CYS A 73 1.97 3.74 -4.84
N GLY A 74 2.48 2.76 -5.57
CA GLY A 74 3.22 2.99 -6.81
C GLY A 74 2.48 3.84 -7.86
N PRO A 75 1.20 3.54 -8.20
CA PRO A 75 0.42 4.38 -9.13
C PRO A 75 0.24 5.82 -8.63
N CYS A 76 0.06 6.03 -7.31
CA CYS A 76 -0.02 7.39 -6.73
C CYS A 76 1.30 8.15 -6.97
N ILE A 77 2.44 7.50 -6.66
CA ILE A 77 3.78 8.09 -6.87
C ILE A 77 4.01 8.46 -8.34
N ALA A 78 3.54 7.62 -9.26
CA ALA A 78 3.65 7.87 -10.70
C ALA A 78 2.81 9.08 -11.14
N ALA A 79 1.66 9.35 -10.50
CA ALA A 79 0.79 10.49 -10.82
C ALA A 79 1.28 11.83 -10.26
N MET A 80 2.15 11.85 -9.23
CA MET A 80 2.58 13.08 -8.55
C MET A 80 3.20 14.16 -9.46
N PRO A 81 4.08 13.83 -10.43
CA PRO A 81 4.62 14.86 -11.34
C PRO A 81 3.51 15.52 -12.16
N HIS A 82 2.56 14.75 -12.68
CA HIS A 82 1.43 15.26 -13.44
C HIS A 82 0.54 16.17 -12.60
N LEU A 83 0.24 15.77 -11.34
CA LEU A 83 -0.50 16.61 -10.40
C LEU A 83 0.25 17.93 -10.11
N SER A 84 1.57 17.92 -10.04
CA SER A 84 2.39 19.13 -9.86
C SER A 84 2.29 20.07 -11.06
N GLU A 85 2.26 19.53 -12.27
CA GLU A 85 2.04 20.31 -13.51
C GLU A 85 0.63 20.93 -13.51
N LEU A 86 -0.40 20.17 -13.16
CA LEU A 86 -1.78 20.68 -13.04
C LEU A 86 -1.90 21.74 -11.93
N ALA A 87 -1.29 21.53 -10.78
CA ALA A 87 -1.28 22.50 -9.69
C ALA A 87 -0.64 23.83 -10.13
N LYS A 88 0.44 23.77 -10.90
CA LYS A 88 1.08 24.95 -11.50
C LYS A 88 0.18 25.60 -12.55
N LYS A 89 -0.41 24.82 -13.44
CA LYS A 89 -1.30 25.30 -14.52
C LYS A 89 -2.51 26.05 -13.96
N TYR A 90 -3.12 25.55 -12.90
CA TYR A 90 -4.34 26.10 -12.31
C TYR A 90 -4.13 26.88 -11.00
N GLN A 91 -2.89 27.33 -10.70
CA GLN A 91 -2.50 27.95 -9.43
C GLN A 91 -3.35 29.14 -8.98
N THR A 92 -4.00 29.86 -9.93
CA THR A 92 -4.87 31.00 -9.64
C THR A 92 -6.34 30.61 -9.40
N THR A 93 -6.78 29.47 -9.90
CA THR A 93 -8.18 29.02 -9.91
C THR A 93 -8.43 27.76 -9.11
N ALA A 94 -7.39 26.99 -8.80
CA ALA A 94 -7.51 25.76 -8.03
C ALA A 94 -6.40 25.62 -7.00
N THR A 95 -6.71 24.91 -5.90
CA THR A 95 -5.76 24.49 -4.86
C THR A 95 -5.69 22.97 -4.83
N PHE A 96 -4.48 22.42 -5.07
CA PHE A 96 -4.23 20.98 -5.02
C PHE A 96 -3.67 20.61 -3.64
N ILE A 97 -4.19 19.52 -3.07
CA ILE A 97 -3.81 18.99 -1.76
C ILE A 97 -3.67 17.47 -1.87
N GLY A 98 -2.45 16.96 -1.73
CA GLY A 98 -2.22 15.53 -1.54
C GLY A 98 -2.55 15.15 -0.10
N VAL A 99 -3.38 14.14 0.07
CA VAL A 99 -3.83 13.64 1.36
C VAL A 99 -3.22 12.26 1.56
N ASP A 100 -2.20 12.18 2.41
CA ASP A 100 -1.62 10.90 2.78
C ASP A 100 -2.61 10.12 3.64
N VAL A 101 -2.93 8.89 3.22
CA VAL A 101 -3.91 8.02 3.87
C VAL A 101 -3.43 6.58 3.91
N SER A 102 -3.98 5.79 4.83
CA SER A 102 -3.83 4.32 4.82
C SER A 102 -2.38 3.79 4.86
N GLU A 103 -1.44 4.51 5.48
CA GLU A 103 -0.04 4.08 5.60
C GLU A 103 0.12 2.74 6.33
N SER A 104 -0.83 2.35 7.18
CA SER A 104 -0.85 1.07 7.89
C SER A 104 -1.45 -0.09 7.09
N ALA A 105 -1.96 0.13 5.86
CA ALA A 105 -2.74 -0.83 5.10
C ALA A 105 -1.99 -2.13 4.74
N HIS A 106 -0.66 -2.12 4.69
CA HIS A 106 0.17 -3.28 4.34
C HIS A 106 0.87 -3.92 5.55
N GLY A 107 0.23 -3.92 6.72
CA GLY A 107 0.72 -4.69 7.87
C GLY A 107 1.95 -4.11 8.54
N SER A 108 2.14 -2.81 8.49
CA SER A 108 3.23 -2.16 9.19
C SER A 108 3.13 -2.38 10.70
N HIS A 109 4.22 -2.85 11.33
CA HIS A 109 4.35 -2.92 12.79
C HIS A 109 4.71 -1.58 13.42
N LYS A 110 4.85 -0.54 12.61
CA LYS A 110 5.22 0.80 13.05
C LYS A 110 4.06 1.46 13.77
N THR A 111 4.39 2.25 14.77
CA THR A 111 3.46 3.16 15.41
C THR A 111 3.02 4.25 14.43
N TYR A 112 1.93 4.94 14.76
CA TYR A 112 1.47 6.08 13.95
C TYR A 112 2.56 7.14 13.78
N ASP A 113 3.31 7.46 14.85
CA ASP A 113 4.40 8.45 14.81
C ASP A 113 5.56 8.02 13.89
N GLU A 114 5.90 6.73 13.88
CA GLU A 114 6.92 6.18 12.98
C GLU A 114 6.46 6.22 11.51
N LEU A 115 5.18 5.96 11.25
CA LEU A 115 4.60 6.09 9.92
C LEU A 115 4.61 7.55 9.46
N LEU A 116 4.11 8.47 10.29
CA LEU A 116 4.11 9.91 10.01
C LEU A 116 5.52 10.45 9.73
N ALA A 117 6.52 10.05 10.52
CA ALA A 117 7.92 10.41 10.26
C ALA A 117 8.41 9.91 8.90
N GLY A 118 7.97 8.72 8.47
CA GLY A 118 8.25 8.17 7.15
C GLY A 118 7.63 9.02 6.03
N VAL A 119 6.37 9.39 6.19
CA VAL A 119 5.64 10.26 5.25
C VAL A 119 6.31 11.63 5.14
N GLU A 120 6.66 12.26 6.27
CA GLU A 120 7.38 13.53 6.28
C GLU A 120 8.70 13.45 5.51
N ARG A 121 9.47 12.40 5.73
CA ARG A 121 10.73 12.16 5.03
C ARG A 121 10.52 12.00 3.52
N PHE A 122 9.49 11.26 3.12
CA PHE A 122 9.10 11.09 1.72
C PHE A 122 8.73 12.44 1.07
N VAL A 123 7.82 13.21 1.69
CA VAL A 123 7.36 14.51 1.17
C VAL A 123 8.50 15.49 1.03
N ASN A 124 9.37 15.59 2.05
CA ASN A 124 10.55 16.47 2.02
C ASN A 124 11.55 16.10 0.92
N SER A 125 11.67 14.82 0.60
CA SER A 125 12.59 14.31 -0.41
C SER A 125 12.01 14.30 -1.82
N SER A 126 10.69 14.49 -1.96
CA SER A 126 9.99 14.43 -3.27
C SER A 126 10.25 15.65 -4.16
N GLY A 127 10.76 16.77 -3.61
CA GLY A 127 11.16 17.94 -4.38
C GLY A 127 10.07 18.46 -5.32
N ALA A 128 10.40 18.63 -6.60
CA ALA A 128 9.50 19.12 -7.63
C ALA A 128 8.39 18.11 -8.00
N ARG A 129 8.54 16.82 -7.64
CA ARG A 129 7.53 15.79 -7.88
C ARG A 129 6.20 16.11 -7.15
N MET A 130 6.28 16.75 -5.99
CA MET A 130 5.10 17.15 -5.18
C MET A 130 5.12 18.68 -4.98
N SER A 131 4.84 19.46 -6.05
CA SER A 131 4.80 20.91 -6.01
C SER A 131 3.40 21.45 -5.68
N TYR A 132 2.70 20.83 -4.74
CA TYR A 132 1.38 21.18 -4.24
C TYR A 132 1.31 21.01 -2.72
N ASN A 133 0.17 21.37 -2.10
CA ASN A 133 0.01 21.21 -0.66
C ASN A 133 -0.08 19.73 -0.28
N VAL A 134 0.40 19.37 0.90
CA VAL A 134 0.34 17.99 1.39
C VAL A 134 -0.05 17.96 2.85
N ILE A 135 -1.00 17.09 3.20
CA ILE A 135 -1.41 16.78 4.56
C ILE A 135 -1.29 15.30 4.84
N ALA A 136 -1.12 14.94 6.11
CA ALA A 136 -1.20 13.57 6.58
C ALA A 136 -2.49 13.36 7.37
N ASP A 137 -3.22 12.28 7.07
CA ASP A 137 -4.39 11.87 7.85
C ASP A 137 -4.01 11.70 9.33
N ASN A 138 -4.98 11.73 10.21
CA ASN A 138 -4.74 11.54 11.63
C ASN A 138 -4.78 10.05 12.03
N GLN A 139 -4.41 9.76 13.27
CA GLN A 139 -4.41 8.40 13.79
C GLN A 139 -5.79 7.73 13.74
N ALA A 140 -6.87 8.50 13.79
CA ALA A 140 -8.25 8.00 13.66
C ALA A 140 -8.63 7.69 12.20
N GLN A 141 -7.78 8.03 11.22
CA GLN A 141 -8.02 7.86 9.79
C GLN A 141 -9.29 8.57 9.30
N ASP A 142 -9.50 9.78 9.78
CA ASP A 142 -10.71 10.55 9.50
C ASP A 142 -10.90 10.85 8.01
N MET A 143 -9.82 11.08 7.25
CA MET A 143 -9.93 11.29 5.81
C MET A 143 -10.39 10.00 5.11
N SER A 144 -9.87 8.85 5.49
CA SER A 144 -10.32 7.55 4.96
C SER A 144 -11.78 7.27 5.33
N HIS A 145 -12.17 7.51 6.60
CA HIS A 145 -13.50 7.18 7.12
C HIS A 145 -14.59 8.18 6.68
N ASN A 146 -14.26 9.45 6.50
CA ASN A 146 -15.26 10.47 6.17
C ASN A 146 -15.31 10.82 4.68
N TRP A 147 -14.29 10.45 3.89
CA TRP A 147 -14.21 10.73 2.46
C TRP A 147 -14.24 9.49 1.58
N LEU A 148 -13.25 8.60 1.74
CA LEU A 148 -13.09 7.45 0.85
C LEU A 148 -14.21 6.43 1.03
N THR A 149 -14.36 5.90 2.24
CA THR A 149 -15.34 4.86 2.55
C THR A 149 -16.78 5.29 2.24
N PRO A 150 -17.26 6.48 2.70
CA PRO A 150 -18.62 6.92 2.42
C PRO A 150 -18.90 7.20 0.95
N ALA A 151 -17.88 7.56 0.17
CA ALA A 151 -18.00 7.77 -1.27
C ALA A 151 -17.93 6.47 -2.09
N GLY A 152 -17.75 5.31 -1.43
CA GLY A 152 -17.59 4.02 -2.12
C GLY A 152 -16.22 3.85 -2.79
N VAL A 153 -15.21 4.62 -2.37
CA VAL A 153 -13.84 4.55 -2.89
C VAL A 153 -13.06 3.49 -2.11
N GLY A 154 -12.74 2.38 -2.75
CA GLY A 154 -12.05 1.24 -2.13
C GLY A 154 -10.55 1.18 -2.37
N ALA A 155 -9.98 2.08 -3.19
CA ALA A 155 -8.56 2.06 -3.54
C ALA A 155 -8.00 3.46 -3.78
N ILE A 156 -6.69 3.60 -3.69
CA ILE A 156 -5.92 4.79 -4.08
C ILE A 156 -5.03 4.46 -5.29
N PRO A 157 -4.72 5.44 -6.17
CA PRO A 157 -5.04 6.86 -6.06
C PRO A 157 -6.53 7.16 -6.26
N ALA A 158 -7.03 8.15 -5.54
CA ALA A 158 -8.39 8.65 -5.70
C ALA A 158 -8.43 10.15 -5.46
N THR A 159 -9.13 10.86 -6.34
CA THR A 159 -9.17 12.32 -6.32
C THR A 159 -10.60 12.82 -6.16
N PHE A 160 -10.80 13.76 -5.25
CA PHE A 160 -12.03 14.51 -5.07
C PHE A 160 -11.83 15.93 -5.59
N VAL A 161 -12.76 16.43 -6.41
CA VAL A 161 -12.79 17.82 -6.83
C VAL A 161 -13.97 18.51 -6.17
N ILE A 162 -13.68 19.60 -5.47
CA ILE A 162 -14.65 20.38 -4.71
C ILE A 162 -14.77 21.78 -5.33
N LYS A 163 -15.98 22.28 -5.51
CA LYS A 163 -16.29 23.63 -5.94
C LYS A 163 -17.49 24.17 -5.16
N ASN A 164 -17.38 25.37 -4.62
CA ASN A 164 -18.44 25.99 -3.82
C ASN A 164 -18.90 25.08 -2.67
N ASP A 165 -17.95 24.52 -1.93
CA ASP A 165 -18.19 23.60 -0.81
C ASP A 165 -18.91 22.30 -1.16
N LYS A 166 -19.00 21.95 -2.46
CA LYS A 166 -19.65 20.74 -2.96
C LYS A 166 -18.67 19.84 -3.67
N ILE A 167 -18.77 18.52 -3.45
CA ILE A 167 -18.06 17.52 -4.25
C ILE A 167 -18.70 17.50 -5.64
N VAL A 168 -17.92 17.85 -6.66
CA VAL A 168 -18.41 17.90 -8.04
C VAL A 168 -17.88 16.76 -8.92
N TRP A 169 -16.80 16.11 -8.48
CA TRP A 169 -16.22 15.00 -9.22
C TRP A 169 -15.37 14.11 -8.28
N ILE A 170 -15.37 12.81 -8.56
CA ILE A 170 -14.50 11.80 -7.91
C ILE A 170 -13.96 10.88 -9.00
N GLY A 171 -12.65 10.59 -8.99
CA GLY A 171 -12.06 9.70 -10.00
C GLY A 171 -10.54 9.53 -9.87
N ASP A 172 -9.95 8.98 -10.93
CA ASP A 172 -8.49 8.79 -11.03
C ASP A 172 -7.80 10.11 -11.33
N PRO A 173 -6.68 10.47 -10.66
CA PRO A 173 -5.96 11.73 -10.90
C PRO A 173 -5.54 11.95 -12.36
N LEU A 174 -5.30 10.89 -13.13
CA LEU A 174 -4.95 10.99 -14.55
C LEU A 174 -6.12 11.44 -15.44
N GLN A 175 -7.34 11.46 -14.92
CA GLN A 175 -8.52 11.96 -15.63
C GLN A 175 -8.77 13.46 -15.42
N LEU A 176 -8.03 14.11 -14.52
CA LEU A 176 -8.20 15.53 -14.20
C LEU A 176 -8.07 16.46 -15.41
N ASP A 177 -7.24 16.13 -16.39
CA ASP A 177 -7.09 16.95 -17.61
C ASP A 177 -8.41 17.19 -18.33
N SER A 178 -9.28 16.19 -18.36
CA SER A 178 -10.55 16.25 -19.06
C SER A 178 -11.64 17.02 -18.31
N VAL A 179 -11.55 17.10 -16.97
CA VAL A 179 -12.63 17.63 -16.12
C VAL A 179 -12.31 19.00 -15.50
N MET A 180 -11.04 19.33 -15.29
CA MET A 180 -10.66 20.55 -14.57
C MET A 180 -11.15 21.84 -15.26
N THR A 181 -10.95 21.99 -16.57
CA THR A 181 -11.38 23.19 -17.29
C THR A 181 -12.91 23.35 -17.25
N PRO A 182 -13.74 22.36 -17.62
CA PRO A 182 -15.20 22.45 -17.49
C PRO A 182 -15.67 22.75 -16.07
N ILE A 183 -15.02 22.17 -15.03
CA ILE A 183 -15.38 22.44 -13.63
C ILE A 183 -15.06 23.90 -13.29
N ILE A 184 -13.89 24.41 -13.63
CA ILE A 184 -13.48 25.79 -13.36
C ILE A 184 -14.45 26.78 -14.03
N GLU A 185 -14.77 26.54 -15.30
CA GLU A 185 -15.67 27.39 -16.11
C GLU A 185 -17.15 27.24 -15.74
N GLY A 186 -17.52 26.19 -14.97
CA GLY A 186 -18.91 25.94 -14.58
C GLY A 186 -19.76 25.30 -15.68
N THR A 187 -19.15 24.70 -16.67
CA THR A 187 -19.81 23.98 -17.78
C THR A 187 -19.88 22.47 -17.55
N PHE A 188 -19.26 21.93 -16.48
CA PHE A 188 -19.28 20.53 -16.13
C PHE A 188 -20.67 20.09 -15.66
N ASP A 189 -21.24 19.07 -16.29
CA ASP A 189 -22.54 18.51 -15.90
C ASP A 189 -22.41 17.58 -14.69
N VAL A 190 -22.48 18.16 -13.51
CA VAL A 190 -22.40 17.44 -12.22
C VAL A 190 -23.53 16.41 -12.07
N ALA A 191 -24.75 16.70 -12.60
CA ALA A 191 -25.89 15.80 -12.45
C ALA A 191 -25.73 14.54 -13.33
N ALA A 192 -25.27 14.71 -14.56
CA ALA A 192 -24.97 13.58 -15.44
C ALA A 192 -23.84 12.73 -14.88
N PHE A 193 -22.77 13.37 -14.38
CA PHE A 193 -21.65 12.66 -13.77
C PHE A 193 -22.07 11.90 -12.50
N LYS A 194 -22.87 12.50 -11.62
CA LYS A 194 -23.44 11.83 -10.44
C LYS A 194 -24.14 10.53 -10.83
N LYS A 195 -25.05 10.63 -11.80
CA LYS A 195 -25.82 9.45 -12.27
C LYS A 195 -24.93 8.33 -12.78
N GLN A 196 -23.88 8.69 -13.55
CA GLN A 196 -22.91 7.73 -14.05
C GLN A 196 -22.11 7.11 -12.89
N TYR A 197 -21.48 7.91 -12.06
CA TYR A 197 -20.61 7.48 -10.95
C TYR A 197 -21.35 6.53 -9.99
N GLU A 198 -22.52 6.93 -9.50
CA GLU A 198 -23.32 6.12 -8.58
C GLU A 198 -23.88 4.86 -9.27
N GLY A 199 -24.20 4.94 -10.56
CA GLY A 199 -24.58 3.79 -11.37
C GLY A 199 -23.45 2.76 -11.48
N ASP A 200 -22.25 3.22 -11.79
CA ASP A 200 -21.06 2.36 -11.91
C ASP A 200 -20.71 1.69 -10.59
N ILE A 201 -20.74 2.42 -9.47
CA ILE A 201 -20.52 1.84 -8.14
C ILE A 201 -21.59 0.80 -7.83
N THR A 202 -22.86 1.10 -8.07
CA THR A 202 -23.97 0.17 -7.79
C THR A 202 -23.80 -1.13 -8.60
N ILE A 203 -23.43 -1.04 -9.88
CA ILE A 203 -23.20 -2.21 -10.73
C ILE A 203 -21.99 -3.00 -10.23
N ASN A 204 -20.89 -2.32 -9.91
CA ASN A 204 -19.66 -2.95 -9.43
C ASN A 204 -19.87 -3.62 -8.07
N SER A 205 -20.57 -2.97 -7.14
CA SER A 205 -20.90 -3.55 -5.84
C SER A 205 -21.73 -4.82 -5.95
N LYS A 206 -22.77 -4.80 -6.79
CA LYS A 206 -23.60 -6.00 -7.04
C LYS A 206 -22.79 -7.15 -7.66
N LYS A 207 -21.87 -6.85 -8.56
CA LYS A 207 -20.96 -7.85 -9.14
C LYS A 207 -19.97 -8.41 -8.11
N ALA A 208 -19.51 -7.56 -7.18
CA ALA A 208 -18.57 -7.93 -6.17
C ALA A 208 -19.20 -8.64 -4.96
N GLU A 209 -20.50 -8.49 -4.71
CA GLU A 209 -21.18 -8.99 -3.52
C GLU A 209 -20.95 -10.50 -3.26
N PRO A 210 -21.05 -11.42 -4.25
CA PRO A 210 -20.76 -12.84 -4.02
C PRO A 210 -19.30 -13.08 -3.58
N ASN A 211 -18.36 -12.34 -4.17
CA ASN A 211 -16.93 -12.44 -3.83
C ASN A 211 -16.67 -11.90 -2.42
N LEU A 212 -17.38 -10.83 -2.02
CA LEU A 212 -17.31 -10.25 -0.69
C LEU A 212 -17.72 -11.24 0.40
N VAL A 213 -18.84 -11.94 0.20
CA VAL A 213 -19.32 -12.94 1.14
C VAL A 213 -18.32 -14.07 1.28
N ALA A 214 -17.78 -14.58 0.16
CA ALA A 214 -16.79 -15.66 0.16
C ALA A 214 -15.49 -15.21 0.87
N LEU A 215 -14.96 -14.03 0.55
CA LEU A 215 -13.75 -13.50 1.18
C LEU A 215 -13.95 -13.22 2.67
N LYS A 216 -15.15 -12.77 3.09
CA LYS A 216 -15.46 -12.61 4.50
C LYS A 216 -15.45 -13.97 5.22
N GLU A 217 -16.03 -15.00 4.63
CA GLU A 217 -16.03 -16.34 5.21
C GLU A 217 -14.60 -16.89 5.34
N LEU A 218 -13.76 -16.65 4.32
CA LEU A 218 -12.34 -16.98 4.36
C LEU A 218 -11.62 -16.22 5.49
N GLN A 219 -11.85 -14.92 5.60
CA GLN A 219 -11.28 -14.10 6.67
C GLN A 219 -11.67 -14.61 8.06
N ASP A 220 -12.95 -14.90 8.27
CA ASP A 220 -13.46 -15.40 9.54
C ASP A 220 -12.80 -16.76 9.89
N ALA A 221 -12.59 -17.62 8.88
CA ALA A 221 -11.90 -18.90 9.07
C ALA A 221 -10.41 -18.71 9.44
N ILE A 222 -9.71 -17.76 8.83
CA ILE A 222 -8.30 -17.44 9.12
C ILE A 222 -8.17 -16.85 10.52
N VAL A 223 -8.97 -15.83 10.84
CA VAL A 223 -8.97 -15.17 12.17
C VAL A 223 -9.29 -16.18 13.27
N GLY A 224 -10.25 -17.08 13.02
CA GLY A 224 -10.61 -18.17 13.90
C GLY A 224 -9.62 -19.34 13.91
N LYS A 225 -8.50 -19.26 13.15
CA LYS A 225 -7.49 -20.32 12.98
C LYS A 225 -8.06 -21.66 12.51
N SER A 226 -9.18 -21.62 11.82
CA SER A 226 -9.79 -22.79 11.18
C SER A 226 -9.12 -23.08 9.84
N TYR A 227 -7.81 -23.32 9.87
CA TYR A 227 -6.97 -23.40 8.67
C TYR A 227 -7.42 -24.45 7.66
N THR A 228 -7.93 -25.59 8.11
CA THR A 228 -8.49 -26.61 7.20
C THR A 228 -9.64 -26.04 6.38
N LYS A 229 -10.56 -25.32 7.03
CA LYS A 229 -11.68 -24.65 6.36
C LYS A 229 -11.16 -23.53 5.45
N ALA A 230 -10.21 -22.73 5.92
CA ALA A 230 -9.62 -21.65 5.12
C ALA A 230 -8.99 -22.18 3.83
N LEU A 231 -8.21 -23.25 3.88
CA LEU A 231 -7.61 -23.88 2.69
C LEU A 231 -8.67 -24.40 1.71
N GLN A 232 -9.75 -25.01 2.21
CA GLN A 232 -10.86 -25.46 1.34
C GLN A 232 -11.59 -24.28 0.67
N LEU A 233 -11.80 -23.19 1.41
CA LEU A 233 -12.38 -21.96 0.84
C LEU A 233 -11.48 -21.37 -0.24
N ILE A 234 -10.16 -21.28 0.00
CA ILE A 234 -9.20 -20.79 -1.00
C ILE A 234 -9.26 -21.63 -2.28
N ASP A 235 -9.24 -22.97 -2.16
CA ASP A 235 -9.30 -23.84 -3.34
C ASP A 235 -10.60 -23.66 -4.14
N THR A 236 -11.71 -23.37 -3.46
CA THR A 236 -12.98 -23.04 -4.09
C THR A 236 -12.96 -21.66 -4.76
N ASP A 237 -12.40 -20.68 -4.06
CA ASP A 237 -12.39 -19.27 -4.48
C ASP A 237 -11.42 -19.03 -5.64
N LEU A 238 -10.32 -19.77 -5.72
CA LEU A 238 -9.40 -19.76 -6.86
C LEU A 238 -10.10 -20.13 -8.19
N GLN A 239 -11.13 -20.99 -8.14
CA GLN A 239 -11.91 -21.35 -9.32
C GLN A 239 -12.95 -20.29 -9.68
N LYS A 240 -13.51 -19.61 -8.68
CA LYS A 240 -14.57 -18.61 -8.85
C LYS A 240 -14.06 -17.20 -9.14
N MET A 241 -12.88 -16.87 -8.60
CA MET A 241 -12.30 -15.51 -8.60
C MET A 241 -10.86 -15.55 -9.14
N PRO A 242 -10.65 -15.90 -10.42
CA PRO A 242 -9.30 -16.00 -10.99
C PRO A 242 -8.53 -14.67 -10.96
N GLU A 243 -9.22 -13.54 -10.92
CA GLU A 243 -8.63 -12.20 -10.76
C GLU A 243 -7.97 -12.00 -9.40
N LEU A 244 -8.36 -12.76 -8.37
CA LEU A 244 -7.77 -12.71 -7.03
C LEU A 244 -6.68 -13.77 -6.82
N LYS A 245 -6.29 -14.49 -7.87
CA LYS A 245 -5.35 -15.61 -7.79
C LYS A 245 -4.10 -15.29 -6.98
N LEU A 246 -3.43 -14.17 -7.25
CA LEU A 246 -2.20 -13.81 -6.52
C LEU A 246 -2.42 -13.76 -5.01
N GLY A 247 -3.46 -13.08 -4.59
CA GLY A 247 -3.75 -12.92 -3.17
C GLY A 247 -4.14 -14.24 -2.50
N LEU A 248 -5.01 -15.02 -3.12
CA LEU A 248 -5.48 -16.32 -2.59
C LEU A 248 -4.34 -17.33 -2.49
N GLU A 249 -3.45 -17.38 -3.51
CA GLU A 249 -2.28 -18.27 -3.51
C GLU A 249 -1.25 -17.86 -2.44
N LEU A 250 -1.01 -16.56 -2.26
CA LEU A 250 -0.14 -16.06 -1.19
C LEU A 250 -0.73 -16.31 0.19
N GLU A 251 -2.06 -16.22 0.34
CA GLU A 251 -2.73 -16.54 1.59
C GLU A 251 -2.61 -18.03 1.92
N LYS A 252 -2.80 -18.92 0.93
CA LYS A 252 -2.59 -20.36 1.08
C LYS A 252 -1.16 -20.68 1.52
N PHE A 253 -0.19 -20.06 0.87
CA PHE A 253 1.22 -20.15 1.25
C PHE A 253 1.46 -19.68 2.69
N THR A 254 0.85 -18.56 3.07
CA THR A 254 0.95 -17.98 4.41
C THR A 254 0.37 -18.92 5.47
N ILE A 255 -0.79 -19.56 5.20
CA ILE A 255 -1.42 -20.53 6.10
C ILE A 255 -0.50 -21.74 6.35
N TYR A 256 0.20 -22.25 5.33
CA TYR A 256 1.17 -23.32 5.55
C TYR A 256 2.28 -22.89 6.53
N LEU A 257 2.81 -21.68 6.40
CA LEU A 257 3.81 -21.15 7.33
C LEU A 257 3.25 -20.96 8.74
N GLU A 258 2.01 -20.47 8.88
CA GLU A 258 1.33 -20.31 10.19
C GLU A 258 1.11 -21.65 10.91
N GLN A 259 0.95 -22.73 10.16
CA GLN A 259 0.84 -24.08 10.69
C GLN A 259 2.21 -24.74 10.95
N SER A 260 3.33 -24.02 10.80
CA SER A 260 4.69 -24.56 10.89
C SER A 260 4.96 -25.67 9.87
N ARG A 261 4.28 -25.66 8.73
CA ARG A 261 4.41 -26.60 7.62
C ARG A 261 5.35 -26.03 6.56
N GLU A 262 6.56 -25.63 6.97
CA GLU A 262 7.53 -24.98 6.08
C GLU A 262 7.92 -25.83 4.86
N PRO A 263 8.11 -27.17 4.98
CA PRO A 263 8.42 -27.98 3.79
C PRO A 263 7.32 -27.97 2.73
N GLU A 264 6.05 -28.03 3.16
CA GLU A 264 4.89 -27.95 2.25
C GLU A 264 4.77 -26.54 1.65
N ALA A 265 4.97 -25.49 2.46
CA ALA A 265 4.99 -24.12 1.98
C ALA A 265 6.03 -23.93 0.87
N ILE A 266 7.26 -24.41 1.08
CA ILE A 266 8.34 -24.32 0.08
C ILE A 266 8.00 -25.15 -1.18
N SER A 267 7.45 -26.35 -1.02
CA SER A 267 7.03 -27.17 -2.15
C SER A 267 5.96 -26.46 -2.99
N TYR A 268 4.97 -25.88 -2.32
CA TYR A 268 3.91 -25.12 -2.96
C TYR A 268 4.45 -23.87 -3.68
N ALA A 269 5.31 -23.10 -3.02
CA ALA A 269 5.97 -21.94 -3.61
C ALA A 269 6.78 -22.27 -4.87
N LYS A 270 7.45 -23.43 -4.89
CA LYS A 270 8.18 -23.90 -6.08
C LYS A 270 7.27 -24.17 -7.27
N GLU A 271 6.06 -24.70 -7.04
CA GLU A 271 5.09 -24.90 -8.13
C GLU A 271 4.57 -23.54 -8.65
N LEU A 272 4.22 -22.62 -7.77
CA LEU A 272 3.83 -21.26 -8.17
C LEU A 272 4.93 -20.55 -8.97
N ASN A 273 6.18 -20.70 -8.57
CA ASN A 273 7.32 -20.13 -9.28
C ASN A 273 7.53 -20.72 -10.67
N LYS A 274 7.24 -22.02 -10.87
CA LYS A 274 7.27 -22.63 -12.21
C LYS A 274 6.19 -22.05 -13.12
N GLU A 275 5.02 -21.74 -12.55
CA GLU A 275 3.93 -21.15 -13.30
C GLU A 275 4.26 -19.72 -13.73
N ASN A 276 4.68 -18.87 -12.80
CA ASN A 276 5.06 -17.49 -13.08
C ASN A 276 5.98 -16.91 -11.98
N PHE A 277 7.29 -17.10 -12.12
CA PHE A 277 8.27 -16.57 -11.16
C PHE A 277 8.17 -15.06 -10.97
N GLY A 278 8.04 -14.29 -12.05
CA GLY A 278 7.96 -12.83 -12.00
C GLY A 278 6.75 -12.32 -11.21
N PHE A 279 5.71 -13.14 -11.10
CA PHE A 279 4.49 -12.82 -10.37
C PHE A 279 4.56 -13.23 -8.89
N PHE A 280 5.06 -14.44 -8.61
CA PHE A 280 5.05 -15.04 -7.27
C PHE A 280 6.37 -14.87 -6.50
N GLY A 281 7.52 -15.07 -7.17
CA GLY A 281 8.80 -15.26 -6.49
C GLY A 281 9.17 -14.14 -5.51
N TYR A 282 9.07 -12.88 -5.95
CA TYR A 282 9.36 -11.73 -5.08
C TYR A 282 8.38 -11.59 -3.91
N LYS A 283 7.07 -11.84 -4.17
CA LYS A 283 6.03 -11.74 -3.13
C LYS A 283 6.18 -12.83 -2.08
N ILE A 284 6.41 -14.07 -2.50
CA ILE A 284 6.69 -15.21 -1.60
C ILE A 284 7.90 -14.92 -0.71
N ALA A 285 9.00 -14.43 -1.30
CA ALA A 285 10.19 -14.08 -0.54
C ALA A 285 9.91 -12.96 0.47
N GLY A 286 9.08 -11.98 0.11
CA GLY A 286 8.61 -10.93 1.01
C GLY A 286 7.85 -11.52 2.20
N VAL A 287 6.84 -12.36 1.96
CA VAL A 287 6.05 -13.03 3.02
C VAL A 287 6.93 -13.81 3.98
N ILE A 288 7.96 -14.52 3.47
CA ILE A 288 8.91 -15.24 4.33
C ILE A 288 9.69 -14.24 5.20
N CYS A 289 10.22 -13.16 4.62
CA CYS A 289 11.01 -12.18 5.35
C CYS A 289 10.22 -11.35 6.36
N ASP A 290 8.91 -11.23 6.17
CA ASP A 290 8.02 -10.54 7.11
C ASP A 290 7.68 -11.40 8.34
N LYS A 291 8.01 -12.70 8.34
CA LYS A 291 7.82 -13.59 9.49
C LYS A 291 9.11 -13.76 10.29
N ASP A 292 8.95 -13.93 11.60
CA ASP A 292 10.03 -14.31 12.50
C ASP A 292 9.98 -15.81 12.80
N SER A 293 11.10 -16.35 13.24
CA SER A 293 11.20 -17.73 13.77
C SER A 293 10.93 -18.85 12.75
N LEU A 294 11.15 -18.60 11.46
CA LEU A 294 11.21 -19.65 10.45
C LEU A 294 12.61 -20.31 10.42
N SER A 295 12.70 -21.47 9.81
CA SER A 295 13.99 -22.16 9.64
C SER A 295 14.94 -21.40 8.72
N SER A 296 16.24 -21.58 8.95
CA SER A 296 17.29 -21.03 8.07
C SER A 296 17.06 -21.45 6.60
N THR A 297 16.64 -22.69 6.36
CA THR A 297 16.33 -23.21 5.02
C THR A 297 15.22 -22.38 4.35
N THR A 298 14.19 -21.98 5.08
CA THR A 298 13.09 -21.20 4.53
C THR A 298 13.53 -19.76 4.19
N TYR A 299 14.36 -19.13 5.02
CA TYR A 299 14.93 -17.83 4.69
C TYR A 299 15.92 -17.90 3.51
N LEU A 300 16.71 -18.98 3.38
CA LEU A 300 17.58 -19.19 2.22
C LEU A 300 16.77 -19.39 0.93
N PHE A 301 15.60 -20.03 1.00
CA PHE A 301 14.70 -20.10 -0.15
C PHE A 301 14.19 -18.70 -0.56
N ALA A 302 13.88 -17.83 0.39
CA ALA A 302 13.57 -16.44 0.09
C ALA A 302 14.77 -15.71 -0.56
N ALA A 303 15.97 -15.93 -0.06
CA ALA A 303 17.19 -15.38 -0.63
C ALA A 303 17.38 -15.82 -2.11
N ASP A 304 17.13 -17.08 -2.44
CA ASP A 304 17.23 -17.57 -3.81
C ASP A 304 16.20 -16.91 -4.75
N ASN A 305 14.98 -16.69 -4.26
CA ASN A 305 13.98 -15.94 -5.03
C ASN A 305 14.40 -14.47 -5.28
N PHE A 306 14.98 -13.79 -4.31
CA PHE A 306 15.51 -12.43 -4.52
C PHE A 306 16.71 -12.41 -5.47
N LYS A 307 17.62 -13.40 -5.42
CA LYS A 307 18.72 -13.53 -6.39
C LYS A 307 18.19 -13.63 -7.81
N THR A 308 17.21 -14.51 -8.04
CA THR A 308 16.59 -14.65 -9.37
C THR A 308 15.93 -13.33 -9.83
N GLY A 309 15.30 -12.59 -8.91
CA GLY A 309 14.79 -11.25 -9.21
C GLY A 309 15.89 -10.28 -9.63
N LEU A 310 17.09 -10.34 -9.01
CA LEU A 310 18.23 -9.50 -9.36
C LEU A 310 18.86 -9.84 -10.72
N GLU A 311 18.72 -11.07 -11.20
CA GLU A 311 19.13 -11.45 -12.55
C GLU A 311 18.29 -10.73 -13.62
N ALA A 312 17.00 -10.54 -13.34
CA ALA A 312 16.08 -9.81 -14.24
C ALA A 312 16.31 -8.29 -14.19
N LYS A 313 16.42 -7.72 -13.01
CA LYS A 313 16.68 -6.28 -12.80
C LYS A 313 17.48 -6.05 -11.52
N LYS A 314 18.65 -5.44 -11.66
CA LYS A 314 19.41 -4.97 -10.48
C LYS A 314 18.65 -3.82 -9.83
N SER A 315 18.43 -3.93 -8.52
CA SER A 315 17.75 -2.91 -7.71
C SER A 315 18.30 -2.92 -6.30
N CYS A 316 18.56 -1.74 -5.76
CA CYS A 316 19.01 -1.60 -4.37
C CYS A 316 17.97 -2.12 -3.38
N LEU A 317 16.68 -1.98 -3.68
CA LEU A 317 15.59 -2.47 -2.85
C LEU A 317 15.54 -4.00 -2.80
N ILE A 318 15.89 -4.69 -3.90
CA ILE A 318 15.98 -6.15 -3.92
C ILE A 318 17.24 -6.62 -3.18
N TYR A 319 18.38 -5.93 -3.33
CA TYR A 319 19.58 -6.24 -2.55
C TYR A 319 19.33 -6.12 -1.04
N ASP A 320 18.66 -5.07 -0.57
CA ASP A 320 18.28 -4.88 0.83
C ASP A 320 17.40 -6.03 1.35
N LYS A 321 16.41 -6.46 0.57
CA LYS A 321 15.56 -7.61 0.92
C LYS A 321 16.34 -8.92 0.94
N LEU A 322 17.26 -9.11 0.02
CA LEU A 322 18.17 -10.27 0.00
C LEU A 322 19.08 -10.29 1.23
N ALA A 323 19.64 -9.15 1.62
CA ALA A 323 20.46 -9.04 2.82
C ALA A 323 19.63 -9.37 4.09
N LEU A 324 18.40 -8.92 4.18
CA LEU A 324 17.48 -9.28 5.26
C LEU A 324 17.22 -10.79 5.31
N ALA A 325 17.02 -11.45 4.16
CA ALA A 325 16.82 -12.91 4.10
C ALA A 325 18.04 -13.67 4.63
N TYR A 326 19.24 -13.26 4.25
CA TYR A 326 20.50 -13.84 4.79
C TYR A 326 20.64 -13.60 6.29
N SER A 327 20.36 -12.38 6.77
CA SER A 327 20.41 -12.05 8.18
C SER A 327 19.48 -12.95 9.00
N LYS A 328 18.24 -13.13 8.54
CA LYS A 328 17.25 -14.02 9.17
C LYS A 328 17.64 -15.49 9.09
N ALA A 329 18.36 -15.90 8.05
CA ALA A 329 18.93 -17.24 7.94
C ALA A 329 20.13 -17.49 8.88
N GLY A 330 20.68 -16.45 9.51
CA GLY A 330 21.89 -16.51 10.34
C GLY A 330 23.19 -16.39 9.54
N ASP A 331 23.11 -16.14 8.23
CA ASP A 331 24.28 -15.93 7.36
C ASP A 331 24.67 -14.44 7.35
N MET A 332 25.22 -13.99 8.47
CA MET A 332 25.64 -12.58 8.65
C MET A 332 26.73 -12.11 7.69
N PRO A 333 27.72 -12.94 7.29
CA PRO A 333 28.70 -12.55 6.27
C PRO A 333 28.02 -12.23 4.93
N ALA A 334 27.11 -13.09 4.46
CA ALA A 334 26.36 -12.88 3.21
C ALA A 334 25.40 -11.68 3.32
N ALA A 335 24.75 -11.48 4.49
CA ALA A 335 23.92 -10.33 4.75
C ALA A 335 24.71 -9.02 4.62
N LEU A 336 25.87 -8.93 5.25
CA LEU A 336 26.74 -7.76 5.19
C LEU A 336 27.21 -7.47 3.77
N GLU A 337 27.77 -8.47 3.07
CA GLU A 337 28.24 -8.31 1.69
C GLU A 337 27.11 -7.81 0.76
N THR A 338 25.91 -8.36 0.97
CA THR A 338 24.75 -8.02 0.14
C THR A 338 24.23 -6.61 0.44
N GLU A 339 24.21 -6.20 1.70
CA GLU A 339 23.80 -4.83 2.09
C GLU A 339 24.81 -3.78 1.59
N GLU A 340 26.11 -4.10 1.56
CA GLU A 340 27.11 -3.23 0.92
C GLU A 340 26.85 -3.07 -0.59
N LYS A 341 26.34 -4.13 -1.28
CA LYS A 341 25.89 -4.04 -2.66
C LYS A 341 24.62 -3.18 -2.79
N ALA A 342 23.68 -3.27 -1.81
CA ALA A 342 22.51 -2.40 -1.77
C ALA A 342 22.89 -0.92 -1.69
N VAL A 343 23.83 -0.54 -0.80
CA VAL A 343 24.37 0.83 -0.70
C VAL A 343 24.99 1.29 -2.02
N LYS A 344 25.79 0.44 -2.67
CA LYS A 344 26.42 0.77 -3.95
C LYS A 344 25.37 0.97 -5.06
N GLN A 345 24.38 0.09 -5.14
CA GLN A 345 23.32 0.17 -6.14
C GLN A 345 22.39 1.37 -5.86
N ALA A 346 22.10 1.72 -4.60
CA ALA A 346 21.27 2.87 -4.26
C ALA A 346 21.83 4.19 -4.78
N LYS A 347 23.16 4.35 -4.82
CA LYS A 347 23.83 5.52 -5.44
C LYS A 347 23.64 5.61 -6.96
N VAL A 348 23.30 4.51 -7.61
CA VAL A 348 22.94 4.45 -9.02
C VAL A 348 21.44 4.70 -9.17
N ASP A 349 20.63 3.97 -8.43
CA ASP A 349 19.17 3.97 -8.52
C ASP A 349 18.56 5.34 -8.17
N VAL A 350 19.16 6.08 -7.24
CA VAL A 350 18.70 7.45 -6.89
C VAL A 350 18.73 8.43 -8.06
N LYS A 351 19.54 8.12 -9.09
CA LYS A 351 19.68 8.93 -10.32
C LYS A 351 18.87 8.37 -11.49
N ASP A 352 18.32 7.17 -11.33
CA ASP A 352 17.52 6.50 -12.36
C ASP A 352 16.09 7.08 -12.37
N PRO A 353 15.61 7.66 -13.48
CA PRO A 353 14.24 8.16 -13.59
C PRO A 353 13.18 7.10 -13.28
N ASP A 354 13.41 5.82 -13.62
CA ASP A 354 12.49 4.72 -13.34
C ASP A 354 12.37 4.40 -11.84
N MET A 355 13.38 4.79 -11.06
CA MET A 355 13.39 4.61 -9.59
C MET A 355 12.99 5.89 -8.85
N ALA A 356 12.69 6.95 -9.59
CA ALA A 356 12.29 8.22 -9.01
C ALA A 356 10.97 8.07 -8.21
N GLY A 357 10.98 8.53 -6.95
CA GLY A 357 9.87 8.34 -6.01
C GLY A 357 9.91 7.02 -5.23
N HIS A 358 10.84 6.12 -5.54
CA HIS A 358 11.07 4.87 -4.82
C HIS A 358 12.41 4.83 -4.10
N VAL A 359 13.43 5.50 -4.65
CA VAL A 359 14.78 5.59 -4.07
C VAL A 359 15.15 7.06 -3.90
N PHE A 360 15.60 7.41 -2.71
CA PHE A 360 15.96 8.76 -2.29
C PHE A 360 17.36 8.77 -1.65
N ASP A 361 17.95 9.95 -1.42
CA ASP A 361 19.24 10.05 -0.73
C ASP A 361 19.21 9.42 0.65
N TYR A 362 18.09 9.51 1.38
CA TYR A 362 17.95 8.85 2.68
C TYR A 362 17.96 7.31 2.59
N THR A 363 17.58 6.72 1.45
CA THR A 363 17.68 5.27 1.24
C THR A 363 19.14 4.80 1.34
N ILE A 364 20.07 5.60 0.82
CA ILE A 364 21.51 5.33 0.93
C ILE A 364 21.94 5.35 2.41
N THR A 365 21.48 6.34 3.16
CA THR A 365 21.78 6.48 4.58
C THR A 365 21.23 5.32 5.40
N ASP A 366 19.96 4.94 5.16
CA ASP A 366 19.29 3.83 5.84
C ASP A 366 20.05 2.51 5.60
N PHE A 367 20.47 2.24 4.36
CA PHE A 367 21.27 1.04 4.05
C PHE A 367 22.67 1.09 4.68
N GLN A 368 23.31 2.25 4.75
CA GLN A 368 24.58 2.40 5.47
C GLN A 368 24.45 2.11 6.98
N GLU A 369 23.32 2.45 7.59
CA GLU A 369 23.04 2.11 8.98
C GLU A 369 22.86 0.59 9.17
N LYS A 370 22.18 -0.08 8.24
CA LYS A 370 22.07 -1.55 8.24
C LYS A 370 23.44 -2.22 8.09
N VAL A 371 24.32 -1.70 7.21
CA VAL A 371 25.71 -2.17 7.10
C VAL A 371 26.44 -2.07 8.43
N LYS A 372 26.30 -0.94 9.16
CA LYS A 372 26.90 -0.79 10.49
C LYS A 372 26.35 -1.81 11.50
N LYS A 373 25.03 -2.03 11.47
CA LYS A 373 24.35 -3.01 12.31
C LYS A 373 24.92 -4.41 12.04
N TYR A 374 24.91 -4.87 10.79
CA TYR A 374 25.43 -6.21 10.44
C TYR A 374 26.91 -6.39 10.79
N LYS A 375 27.74 -5.34 10.62
CA LYS A 375 29.15 -5.36 11.10
C LYS A 375 29.29 -5.52 12.60
N SER A 376 28.35 -4.97 13.37
CA SER A 376 28.37 -5.12 14.84
C SER A 376 27.96 -6.51 15.31
N GLU A 377 27.11 -7.17 14.56
CA GLU A 377 26.61 -8.53 14.86
C GLU A 377 27.58 -9.64 14.42
N LEU A 378 28.60 -9.33 13.60
CA LEU A 378 29.70 -10.23 13.23
C LEU A 378 30.84 -10.31 14.27
N LYS A 379 30.85 -9.41 15.25
CA LYS A 379 31.85 -9.38 16.36
C LYS A 379 31.36 -10.21 17.54
#